data_0523e42a77632816058c4e68ad15acee
#
_entry.id   0523e42a77632816058c4e68ad15acee
#
_cell.length_a   1.000
_cell.length_b   1.000
_cell.length_c   1.000
_cell.angle_alpha   90.00
_cell.angle_beta   90.00
_cell.angle_gamma   90.00
#
_symmetry.space_group_name_H-M   'P 1'
#
loop_
_entity.id
_entity.type
_entity.pdbx_description
1 polymer ?
#
loop_
_entity_poly.entity_id
_entity_poly.type
_entity_poly.pdbx_seq_one_letter_code
_entity_poly.pdbx_strand_id
1 'polypeptide(L)'
;YGPGSVVDYYGLTPQDERQNNIRKFQNGAECRFIVGTPQTGGYGITLTKANTVVYFSNGYDLEKRLQSEDRAHRIGQKKTVTYVDLICEDTVDEKIVKALRDKINIASEVLGEELKAWI
;
A
#
# COMPACT_ATOMS: atom_id res chain seq x y z
N TYR A 1 -3.54 -8.06 20.03
CA TYR A 1 -4.27 -8.88 19.04
C TYR A 1 -3.76 -10.34 18.94
N GLY A 2 -2.55 -10.63 19.40
CA GLY A 2 -1.98 -11.97 19.39
C GLY A 2 -1.15 -12.33 18.17
N PRO A 3 -0.36 -13.44 18.22
CA PRO A 3 0.62 -13.77 17.18
C PRO A 3 0.02 -14.12 15.81
N GLY A 4 -1.21 -14.62 15.76
CA GLY A 4 -1.88 -14.96 14.50
C GLY A 4 -2.52 -13.77 13.79
N SER A 5 -2.45 -12.57 14.37
CA SER A 5 -3.12 -11.36 13.84
C SER A 5 -2.34 -10.63 12.76
N VAL A 6 -1.08 -10.92 12.58
CA VAL A 6 -0.19 -10.21 11.66
C VAL A 6 0.64 -11.17 10.82
N VAL A 7 0.81 -10.84 9.55
CA VAL A 7 1.74 -11.52 8.65
C VAL A 7 2.66 -10.48 8.01
N ASP A 8 3.79 -10.94 7.51
CA ASP A 8 4.75 -10.08 6.83
C ASP A 8 4.86 -10.38 5.33
N TYR A 9 5.34 -9.38 4.60
CA TYR A 9 5.60 -9.48 3.16
C TYR A 9 6.72 -8.51 2.78
N TYR A 10 7.95 -8.97 2.90
CA TYR A 10 9.13 -8.15 2.60
C TYR A 10 10.28 -9.01 2.05
N GLY A 11 11.41 -8.40 1.72
CA GLY A 11 12.50 -9.08 1.03
C GLY A 11 13.06 -10.32 1.72
N LEU A 12 13.04 -10.36 3.06
CA LEU A 12 13.51 -11.51 3.83
C LEU A 12 12.45 -12.59 4.06
N THR A 13 11.19 -12.33 3.75
CA THR A 13 10.15 -13.35 3.82
C THR A 13 10.41 -14.40 2.76
N PRO A 14 10.55 -15.70 3.12
CA PRO A 14 10.71 -16.76 2.11
C PRO A 14 9.60 -16.73 1.06
N GLN A 15 9.96 -16.99 -0.18
CA GLN A 15 9.05 -16.79 -1.31
C GLN A 15 7.81 -17.69 -1.27
N ASP A 16 7.94 -18.91 -0.76
CA ASP A 16 6.84 -19.82 -0.52
C ASP A 16 5.90 -19.34 0.60
N GLU A 17 6.44 -18.69 1.62
CA GLU A 17 5.66 -18.10 2.71
C GLU A 17 4.91 -16.83 2.29
N ARG A 18 5.42 -16.08 1.32
CA ARG A 18 4.80 -14.85 0.84
C ARG A 18 3.38 -15.08 0.35
N GLN A 19 3.17 -16.08 -0.48
CA GLN A 19 1.82 -16.41 -0.99
C GLN A 19 0.90 -16.89 0.12
N ASN A 20 1.41 -17.69 1.04
CA ASN A 20 0.67 -18.13 2.22
C ASN A 20 0.25 -16.96 3.10
N ASN A 21 1.13 -16.01 3.31
CA ASN A 21 0.86 -14.82 4.12
C ASN A 21 -0.22 -13.95 3.50
N ILE A 22 -0.20 -13.79 2.18
CA ILE A 22 -1.26 -13.07 1.46
C ILE A 22 -2.61 -13.78 1.65
N ARG A 23 -2.65 -15.09 1.52
CA ARG A 23 -3.88 -15.87 1.72
C ARG A 23 -4.40 -15.78 3.15
N LYS A 24 -3.51 -15.83 4.14
CA LYS A 24 -3.88 -15.66 5.55
C LYS A 24 -4.50 -14.29 5.79
N PHE A 25 -3.93 -13.24 5.21
CA PHE A 25 -4.48 -11.89 5.33
C PHE A 25 -5.83 -11.77 4.61
N GLN A 26 -5.91 -12.21 3.36
CA GLN A 26 -7.11 -12.05 2.53
C GLN A 26 -8.30 -12.87 3.02
N ASN A 27 -8.07 -14.09 3.47
CA ASN A 27 -9.12 -15.06 3.75
C ASN A 27 -9.22 -15.48 5.22
N GLY A 28 -8.18 -15.24 6.02
CA GLY A 28 -8.14 -15.67 7.43
C GLY A 28 -8.92 -14.73 8.35
N ALA A 29 -9.69 -15.31 9.26
CA ALA A 29 -10.47 -14.52 10.22
C ALA A 29 -9.59 -13.90 11.33
N GLU A 30 -8.49 -14.56 11.69
CA GLU A 30 -7.57 -14.08 12.73
C GLU A 30 -6.62 -12.99 12.26
N CYS A 31 -6.18 -13.06 11.01
CA CYS A 31 -5.16 -12.16 10.48
C CYS A 31 -5.79 -10.81 10.14
N ARG A 32 -5.38 -9.77 10.82
CA ARG A 32 -5.91 -8.41 10.68
C ARG A 32 -4.92 -7.44 10.06
N PHE A 33 -3.64 -7.77 10.06
CA PHE A 33 -2.58 -6.87 9.61
C PHE A 33 -1.64 -7.59 8.66
N ILE A 34 -1.20 -6.87 7.63
CA ILE A 34 -0.07 -7.28 6.82
C ILE A 34 0.95 -6.14 6.81
N VAL A 35 2.20 -6.48 7.09
CA VAL A 35 3.32 -5.53 7.13
C VAL A 35 4.28 -5.87 6.01
N GLY A 36 4.61 -4.92 5.19
CA GLY A 36 5.50 -5.17 4.07
C GLY A 36 6.16 -3.91 3.53
N THR A 37 6.99 -4.11 2.52
CA THR A 37 7.62 -3.01 1.80
C THR A 37 6.90 -2.78 0.47
N PRO A 38 6.78 -1.52 0.00
CA PRO A 38 6.12 -1.24 -1.28
C PRO A 38 6.79 -1.92 -2.48
N GLN A 39 8.09 -2.17 -2.39
CA GLN A 39 8.89 -2.72 -3.49
C GLN A 39 8.79 -4.24 -3.61
N THR A 40 8.43 -4.94 -2.54
CA THR A 40 8.41 -6.40 -2.54
C THR A 40 7.24 -6.95 -3.35
N GLY A 41 7.52 -7.95 -4.19
CA GLY A 41 6.52 -8.69 -4.94
C GLY A 41 6.03 -8.06 -6.23
N GLY A 42 6.40 -6.83 -6.53
CA GLY A 42 6.04 -6.16 -7.79
C GLY A 42 4.54 -6.04 -8.02
N TYR A 43 4.12 -6.27 -9.25
CA TYR A 43 2.73 -6.14 -9.67
C TYR A 43 1.86 -7.33 -9.25
N GLY A 44 0.57 -7.11 -9.14
CA GLY A 44 -0.43 -8.18 -9.08
C GLY A 44 -0.76 -8.74 -7.70
N ILE A 45 -0.19 -8.19 -6.63
CA ILE A 45 -0.56 -8.58 -5.28
C ILE A 45 -1.94 -8.01 -4.94
N THR A 46 -2.84 -8.86 -4.48
CA THR A 46 -4.19 -8.45 -4.11
C THR A 46 -4.37 -8.42 -2.60
N LEU A 47 -4.69 -7.25 -2.07
CA LEU A 47 -4.94 -7.01 -0.64
C LEU A 47 -6.27 -6.29 -0.42
N THR A 48 -7.32 -6.69 -1.14
CA THR A 48 -8.63 -6.03 -1.13
C THR A 48 -9.41 -6.20 0.17
N LYS A 49 -8.98 -7.08 1.06
CA LYS A 49 -9.50 -7.14 2.42
C LYS A 49 -9.15 -5.88 3.22
N ALA A 50 -8.02 -5.25 2.91
CA ALA A 50 -7.61 -4.01 3.56
C ALA A 50 -8.47 -2.83 3.09
N ASN A 51 -8.94 -2.03 4.03
CA ASN A 51 -9.58 -0.75 3.76
C ASN A 51 -8.79 0.42 4.32
N THR A 52 -7.69 0.15 5.00
CA THR A 52 -6.78 1.16 5.54
C THR A 52 -5.35 0.73 5.26
N VAL A 53 -4.60 1.64 4.67
CA VAL A 53 -3.18 1.46 4.38
C VAL A 53 -2.41 2.55 5.11
N VAL A 54 -1.40 2.14 5.89
CA VAL A 54 -0.56 3.07 6.63
C VAL A 54 0.85 3.01 6.06
N TYR A 55 1.36 4.15 5.60
CA TYR A 55 2.74 4.30 5.17
C TYR A 55 3.57 4.85 6.33
N PHE A 56 4.41 3.98 6.87
CA PHE A 56 5.34 4.35 7.95
C PHE A 56 6.45 5.27 7.44
N SER A 57 6.89 5.03 6.21
CA SER A 57 7.88 5.87 5.53
C SER A 57 7.62 5.89 4.02
N ASN A 58 8.08 6.94 3.35
CA ASN A 58 7.93 7.12 1.92
C ASN A 58 9.27 7.45 1.26
N GLY A 59 9.44 6.98 0.00
CA GLY A 59 10.45 7.47 -0.91
C GLY A 59 9.85 8.40 -1.97
N TYR A 60 10.68 8.97 -2.83
CA TYR A 60 10.24 9.86 -3.90
C TYR A 60 9.67 9.13 -5.13
N ASP A 61 9.66 7.82 -5.16
CA ASP A 61 9.25 7.02 -6.32
C ASP A 61 7.72 6.91 -6.40
N LEU A 62 7.13 7.73 -7.26
CA LEU A 62 5.69 7.76 -7.50
C LEU A 62 5.17 6.40 -8.02
N GLU A 63 5.91 5.76 -8.92
CA GLU A 63 5.49 4.49 -9.50
C GLU A 63 5.34 3.42 -8.41
N LYS A 64 6.31 3.32 -7.51
CA LYS A 64 6.25 2.39 -6.37
C LYS A 64 5.09 2.72 -5.45
N ARG A 65 4.82 3.99 -5.21
CA ARG A 65 3.69 4.42 -4.40
C ARG A 65 2.36 4.00 -5.02
N LEU A 66 2.14 4.28 -6.29
CA LEU A 66 0.91 3.92 -7.01
C LEU A 66 0.72 2.40 -7.08
N GLN A 67 1.77 1.64 -7.33
CA GLN A 67 1.72 0.18 -7.31
C GLN A 67 1.30 -0.36 -5.96
N SER A 68 1.85 0.21 -4.87
CA SER A 68 1.49 -0.22 -3.53
C SER A 68 0.06 0.13 -3.15
N GLU A 69 -0.43 1.28 -3.60
CA GLU A 69 -1.84 1.67 -3.39
C GLU A 69 -2.80 0.74 -4.12
N ASP A 70 -2.45 0.31 -5.34
CA ASP A 70 -3.26 -0.59 -6.15
C ASP A 70 -3.44 -1.98 -5.52
N ARG A 71 -2.63 -2.37 -4.58
CA ARG A 71 -2.80 -3.65 -3.87
C ARG A 71 -4.13 -3.74 -3.13
N ALA A 72 -4.59 -2.64 -2.54
CA ALA A 72 -5.85 -2.55 -1.83
C ALA A 72 -6.96 -1.93 -2.70
N HIS A 73 -6.63 -0.89 -3.48
CA HIS A 73 -7.56 -0.20 -4.37
C HIS A 73 -7.54 -0.83 -5.76
N ARG A 74 -8.33 -1.87 -5.94
CA ARG A 74 -8.44 -2.59 -7.23
C ARG A 74 -9.77 -3.31 -7.35
N ILE A 75 -10.00 -3.95 -8.49
CA ILE A 75 -11.21 -4.74 -8.75
C ILE A 75 -11.43 -5.76 -7.63
N GLY A 76 -12.63 -5.78 -7.06
CA GLY A 76 -12.98 -6.61 -5.91
C GLY A 76 -13.00 -5.87 -4.57
N GLN A 77 -12.50 -4.62 -4.54
CA GLN A 77 -12.61 -3.79 -3.34
C GLN A 77 -14.03 -3.26 -3.18
N LYS A 78 -14.64 -3.56 -2.03
CA LYS A 78 -16.02 -3.18 -1.72
C LYS A 78 -16.15 -1.98 -0.79
N LYS A 79 -15.01 -1.50 -0.27
CA LYS A 79 -14.96 -0.41 0.71
C LYS A 79 -14.10 0.73 0.20
N THR A 80 -14.32 1.92 0.73
CA THR A 80 -13.40 3.04 0.52
C THR A 80 -12.07 2.73 1.20
N VAL A 81 -10.98 2.89 0.46
CA VAL A 81 -9.64 2.69 0.99
C VAL A 81 -9.10 4.02 1.51
N THR A 82 -8.68 4.03 2.76
CA THR A 82 -8.06 5.19 3.41
C THR A 82 -6.55 4.99 3.44
N TYR A 83 -5.81 6.00 2.99
CA TYR A 83 -4.35 6.01 3.02
C TYR A 83 -3.86 7.01 4.06
N VAL A 84 -3.04 6.54 4.97
CA VAL A 84 -2.48 7.34 6.06
C VAL A 84 -0.96 7.38 5.89
N ASP A 85 -0.41 8.58 5.78
CA ASP A 85 1.03 8.80 5.75
C ASP A 85 1.49 9.28 7.12
N LEU A 86 2.40 8.53 7.75
CA LEU A 86 3.06 8.97 8.96
C LEU A 86 4.26 9.82 8.59
N ILE A 87 4.28 11.05 9.06
CA ILE A 87 5.35 12.00 8.79
C ILE A 87 5.86 12.60 10.10
N CYS A 88 7.18 12.81 10.18
CA CYS A 88 7.76 13.59 11.26
C CYS A 88 7.72 15.06 10.89
N GLU A 89 7.22 15.88 11.81
CA GLU A 89 7.14 17.32 11.64
C GLU A 89 8.54 17.94 11.46
N ASP A 90 8.66 18.94 10.60
CA ASP A 90 9.90 19.66 10.31
C ASP A 90 11.05 18.75 9.79
N THR A 91 10.71 17.68 9.11
CA THR A 91 11.69 16.74 8.54
C THR A 91 11.54 16.60 7.03
N VAL A 92 12.44 15.81 6.41
CA VAL A 92 12.36 15.48 4.99
C VAL A 92 11.07 14.72 4.63
N ASP A 93 10.42 14.07 5.60
CA ASP A 93 9.16 13.34 5.36
C ASP A 93 8.07 14.25 4.79
N GLU A 94 7.95 15.47 5.30
CA GLU A 94 6.98 16.44 4.78
C GLU A 94 7.24 16.77 3.31
N LYS A 95 8.51 16.94 2.94
CA LYS A 95 8.93 17.23 1.58
C LYS A 95 8.64 16.05 0.63
N ILE A 96 8.88 14.83 1.10
CA ILE A 96 8.64 13.62 0.32
C ILE A 96 7.15 13.47 0.04
N VAL A 97 6.30 13.57 1.05
CA VAL A 97 4.85 13.44 0.89
C VAL A 97 4.30 14.55 -0.01
N LYS A 98 4.76 15.78 0.16
CA LYS A 98 4.37 16.88 -0.72
C LYS A 98 4.78 16.63 -2.18
N ALA A 99 6.01 16.16 -2.40
CA ALA A 99 6.50 15.85 -3.74
C ALA A 99 5.68 14.72 -4.40
N LEU A 100 5.32 13.69 -3.65
CA LEU A 100 4.45 12.62 -4.14
C LEU A 100 3.07 13.14 -4.54
N ARG A 101 2.46 13.97 -3.72
CA ARG A 101 1.16 14.59 -4.01
C ARG A 101 1.23 15.50 -5.25
N ASP A 102 2.28 16.28 -5.39
CA ASP A 102 2.48 17.14 -6.55
C ASP A 102 2.63 16.31 -7.83
N LYS A 103 3.39 15.22 -7.79
CA LYS A 103 3.53 14.28 -8.93
C LYS A 103 2.18 13.62 -9.28
N ILE A 104 1.41 13.24 -8.30
CA ILE A 104 0.08 12.68 -8.49
C ILE A 104 -0.84 13.69 -9.16
N ASN A 105 -0.82 14.94 -8.71
CA ASN A 105 -1.64 16.01 -9.29
C ASN A 105 -1.26 16.28 -10.74
N ILE A 106 0.03 16.35 -11.05
CA ILE A 106 0.53 16.54 -12.44
C ILE A 106 0.07 15.36 -13.31
N ALA A 107 0.23 14.15 -12.84
CA ALA A 107 -0.19 12.96 -13.56
C ALA A 107 -1.71 12.95 -13.78
N SER A 108 -2.50 13.38 -12.80
CA SER A 108 -3.94 13.53 -12.95
C SER A 108 -4.34 14.52 -14.02
N GLU A 109 -3.64 15.67 -14.10
CA GLU A 109 -3.88 16.66 -15.14
C GLU A 109 -3.58 16.12 -16.53
N VAL A 110 -2.54 15.30 -16.66
CA VAL A 110 -2.10 14.73 -17.95
C VAL A 110 -2.98 13.54 -18.36
N LEU A 111 -3.28 12.63 -17.43
CA LEU A 111 -3.97 11.38 -17.71
C LEU A 111 -5.49 11.44 -17.47
N GLY A 112 -5.98 12.50 -16.83
CA GLY A 112 -7.41 12.75 -16.66
C GLY A 112 -8.05 11.99 -15.49
N GLU A 113 -9.35 11.81 -15.61
CA GLU A 113 -10.20 11.32 -14.51
C GLU A 113 -9.89 9.89 -14.04
N GLU A 114 -9.35 9.05 -14.91
CA GLU A 114 -9.01 7.66 -14.54
C GLU A 114 -8.00 7.61 -13.41
N LEU A 115 -6.96 8.46 -13.49
CA LEU A 115 -5.97 8.51 -12.43
C LEU A 115 -6.52 9.16 -11.16
N LYS A 116 -7.39 10.13 -11.29
CA LYS A 116 -8.07 10.76 -10.14
C LYS A 116 -8.92 9.76 -9.37
N ALA A 117 -9.60 8.85 -10.05
CA ALA A 117 -10.37 7.79 -9.43
C ALA A 117 -9.50 6.78 -8.67
N TRP A 118 -8.23 6.70 -9.01
CA TRP A 118 -7.24 5.84 -8.39
C TRP A 118 -6.72 6.40 -7.06
N ILE A 119 -6.71 7.69 -6.94
CA ILE A 119 -6.12 8.45 -5.85
C ILE A 119 -7.23 8.99 -4.94
#